data_ab84381c4dd838ec999e504dce0cbaf7
#
_entry.id   ab84381c4dd838ec999e504dce0cbaf7
#
_cell.length_a   1.000
_cell.length_b   1.000
_cell.length_c   1.000
_cell.angle_alpha   90.00
_cell.angle_beta   90.00
_cell.angle_gamma   90.00
#
_symmetry.space_group_name_H-M   'P 1'
#
loop_
_entity.id
_entity.type
_entity.pdbx_description
1 polymer ?
#
loop_
_entity_poly.entity_id
_entity_poly.type
_entity_poly.pdbx_seq_one_letter_code
_entity_poly.pdbx_strand_id
1 'polypeptide(L)'
;MESILIKELKQVALSLFRKDMLGIYHGSMSARVELNKFVINRKEAIFDDLDPEDFLLLYHNQDYRWRDASIDSHIHSQIYSQVADAKYILYVLPPYTMSYSMLHETIEPADYFGQQMFPEVEIYDPKSYDDWYDRAEVEISRYFYETDLNIMVIRGYGVYAHARDLNELAKMLAVIENSCRILLLSQLNKVTEPKLPRAEELGLKYD
;
A
#
# COMPACT_ATOMS: atom_id res chain seq x y z
N MET A 1 17.41 20.76 -5.07
CA MET A 1 17.16 19.46 -4.41
C MET A 1 15.67 19.12 -4.41
N GLU A 2 14.77 20.00 -3.97
CA GLU A 2 13.31 19.79 -3.99
C GLU A 2 12.75 19.48 -5.39
N SER A 3 13.23 20.13 -6.42
CA SER A 3 12.76 19.91 -7.81
C SER A 3 13.03 18.47 -8.31
N ILE A 4 14.16 17.85 -7.96
CA ILE A 4 14.50 16.47 -8.37
C ILE A 4 13.62 15.49 -7.58
N LEU A 5 13.49 15.69 -6.27
CA LEU A 5 12.68 14.86 -5.39
C LEU A 5 11.22 14.81 -5.84
N ILE A 6 10.62 15.98 -6.12
CA ILE A 6 9.24 16.07 -6.61
C ILE A 6 9.07 15.37 -7.96
N LYS A 7 10.05 15.50 -8.86
CA LYS A 7 10.03 14.78 -10.14
C LYS A 7 10.03 13.26 -9.96
N GLU A 8 10.83 12.74 -9.03
CA GLU A 8 10.88 11.31 -8.70
C GLU A 8 9.54 10.84 -8.12
N LEU A 9 8.98 11.60 -7.15
CA LEU A 9 7.67 11.31 -6.57
C LEU A 9 6.58 11.26 -7.66
N LYS A 10 6.50 12.25 -8.55
CA LYS A 10 5.55 12.27 -9.67
C LYS A 10 5.68 11.04 -10.58
N GLN A 11 6.90 10.62 -10.91
CA GLN A 11 7.13 9.45 -11.77
C GLN A 11 6.64 8.15 -11.12
N VAL A 12 6.90 7.98 -9.83
CA VAL A 12 6.43 6.82 -9.07
C VAL A 12 4.92 6.87 -8.90
N ALA A 13 4.35 8.04 -8.55
CA ALA A 13 2.90 8.22 -8.43
C ALA A 13 2.16 7.82 -9.72
N LEU A 14 2.61 8.31 -10.87
CA LEU A 14 2.03 7.97 -12.17
C LEU A 14 2.17 6.46 -12.48
N SER A 15 3.28 5.85 -12.09
CA SER A 15 3.50 4.41 -12.27
C SER A 15 2.54 3.57 -11.41
N LEU A 16 2.31 3.98 -10.16
CA LEU A 16 1.38 3.34 -9.25
C LEU A 16 -0.08 3.57 -9.67
N PHE A 17 -0.42 4.78 -10.12
CA PHE A 17 -1.74 5.10 -10.65
C PHE A 17 -2.09 4.21 -11.86
N ARG A 18 -1.19 4.08 -12.83
CA ARG A 18 -1.36 3.21 -14.01
C ARG A 18 -1.52 1.73 -13.69
N LYS A 19 -1.23 1.34 -12.47
CA LYS A 19 -1.38 -0.03 -11.93
C LYS A 19 -2.54 -0.15 -10.96
N ASP A 20 -3.43 0.85 -10.94
CA ASP A 20 -4.61 0.90 -10.06
C ASP A 20 -4.28 0.85 -8.56
N MET A 21 -3.02 1.18 -8.19
CA MET A 21 -2.59 1.20 -6.79
C MET A 21 -2.86 2.53 -6.09
N LEU A 22 -3.07 3.59 -6.85
CA LEU A 22 -3.53 4.90 -6.37
C LEU A 22 -4.85 5.22 -7.03
N GLY A 23 -5.83 5.68 -6.26
CA GLY A 23 -7.09 6.21 -6.79
C GLY A 23 -6.91 7.63 -7.33
N ILE A 24 -7.96 8.20 -7.95
CA ILE A 24 -7.91 9.59 -8.44
C ILE A 24 -7.58 10.55 -7.30
N TYR A 25 -8.24 10.39 -6.15
CA TYR A 25 -8.04 11.20 -4.94
C TYR A 25 -7.64 10.37 -3.72
N HIS A 26 -7.47 9.06 -3.88
CA HIS A 26 -7.18 8.16 -2.77
C HIS A 26 -5.73 7.69 -2.84
N GLY A 27 -5.10 7.79 -1.70
CA GLY A 27 -3.69 7.49 -1.53
C GLY A 27 -2.92 8.73 -1.10
N SER A 28 -1.72 8.51 -0.61
CA SER A 28 -0.82 9.60 -0.24
C SER A 28 0.63 9.18 -0.43
N MET A 29 1.45 10.18 -0.72
CA MET A 29 2.88 9.98 -0.86
C MET A 29 3.66 11.14 -0.28
N SER A 30 4.72 10.81 0.42
CA SER A 30 5.58 11.82 1.03
C SER A 30 7.05 11.44 1.00
N ALA A 31 7.89 12.45 1.20
CA ALA A 31 9.33 12.28 1.36
C ALA A 31 9.86 13.20 2.45
N ARG A 32 10.68 12.64 3.36
CA ARG A 32 11.39 13.41 4.37
C ARG A 32 12.50 14.24 3.70
N VAL A 33 12.48 15.54 3.93
CA VAL A 33 13.49 16.49 3.43
C VAL A 33 14.57 16.74 4.49
N GLU A 34 14.14 16.95 5.72
CA GLU A 34 14.98 17.12 6.92
C GLU A 34 14.30 16.45 8.12
N LEU A 35 14.96 16.41 9.26
CA LEU A 35 14.42 15.77 10.47
C LEU A 35 13.03 16.27 10.87
N ASN A 36 12.76 17.55 10.65
CA ASN A 36 11.50 18.19 11.03
C ASN A 36 10.63 18.63 9.85
N LYS A 37 10.99 18.22 8.63
CA LYS A 37 10.32 18.64 7.40
C LYS A 37 10.10 17.46 6.46
N PHE A 38 8.94 17.44 5.79
CA PHE A 38 8.64 16.50 4.72
C PHE A 38 7.76 17.17 3.65
N VAL A 39 7.85 16.67 2.44
CA VAL A 39 6.89 17.02 1.38
C VAL A 39 5.83 15.93 1.30
N ILE A 40 4.59 16.33 1.03
CA ILE A 40 3.45 15.43 0.86
C ILE A 40 2.50 16.00 -0.18
N ASN A 41 1.75 15.15 -0.89
CA ASN A 41 0.74 15.60 -1.82
C ASN A 41 -0.39 16.38 -1.13
N ARG A 42 -1.02 17.29 -1.89
CA ARG A 42 -2.25 17.96 -1.48
C ARG A 42 -3.41 16.96 -1.38
N LYS A 43 -4.42 17.28 -0.59
CA LYS A 43 -5.66 16.49 -0.45
C LYS A 43 -6.47 16.38 -1.74
N GLU A 44 -6.33 17.37 -2.64
CA GLU A 44 -7.04 17.42 -3.93
C GLU A 44 -6.14 17.09 -5.11
N ALA A 45 -4.91 16.60 -4.87
CA ALA A 45 -3.99 16.21 -5.92
C ALA A 45 -4.53 15.01 -6.71
N ILE A 46 -4.48 15.11 -8.03
CA ILE A 46 -4.91 14.06 -8.96
C ILE A 46 -3.67 13.29 -9.42
N PHE A 47 -3.57 12.02 -9.07
CA PHE A 47 -2.33 11.25 -9.20
C PHE A 47 -1.89 10.94 -10.63
N ASP A 48 -2.75 11.07 -11.63
CA ASP A 48 -2.38 10.94 -13.04
C ASP A 48 -1.94 12.24 -13.70
N ASP A 49 -2.15 13.39 -13.03
CA ASP A 49 -1.81 14.72 -13.54
C ASP A 49 -1.20 15.63 -12.45
N LEU A 50 -0.23 15.09 -11.74
CA LEU A 50 0.45 15.82 -10.67
C LEU A 50 1.34 16.93 -11.20
N ASP A 51 1.22 18.11 -10.63
CA ASP A 51 2.15 19.22 -10.79
C ASP A 51 3.06 19.42 -9.56
N PRO A 52 4.17 20.14 -9.68
CA PRO A 52 5.03 20.43 -8.52
C PRO A 52 4.28 21.13 -7.38
N GLU A 53 3.29 21.95 -7.70
CA GLU A 53 2.45 22.68 -6.76
C GLU A 53 1.49 21.78 -5.96
N ASP A 54 1.29 20.54 -6.42
CA ASP A 54 0.52 19.52 -5.70
C ASP A 54 1.28 18.91 -4.52
N PHE A 55 2.53 19.29 -4.34
CA PHE A 55 3.32 18.89 -3.19
C PHE A 55 3.56 20.06 -2.24
N LEU A 56 3.22 19.86 -0.98
CA LEU A 56 3.40 20.83 0.09
C LEU A 56 4.55 20.45 1.00
N LEU A 57 5.41 21.43 1.30
CA LEU A 57 6.41 21.29 2.35
C LEU A 57 5.75 21.56 3.70
N LEU A 58 5.71 20.53 4.55
CA LEU A 58 5.18 20.61 5.90
C LEU A 58 6.30 20.51 6.94
N TYR A 59 6.06 21.11 8.10
CA TYR A 59 6.83 20.88 9.32
C TYR A 59 6.03 20.00 10.26
N HIS A 60 6.68 19.23 11.13
CA HIS A 60 6.01 18.45 12.18
C HIS A 60 5.18 19.34 13.11
N ASN A 61 5.65 20.56 13.39
CA ASN A 61 4.83 21.57 14.03
C ASN A 61 3.80 22.09 13.02
N GLN A 62 2.55 21.74 13.28
CA GLN A 62 1.45 22.04 12.38
C GLN A 62 1.26 23.55 12.19
N ASP A 63 1.09 23.95 10.94
CA ASP A 63 0.74 25.31 10.54
C ASP A 63 -0.44 25.33 9.55
N TYR A 64 -0.75 26.50 8.99
CA TYR A 64 -1.88 26.68 8.07
C TYR A 64 -1.84 25.81 6.81
N ARG A 65 -0.65 25.35 6.37
CA ARG A 65 -0.47 24.52 5.17
C ARG A 65 -1.07 23.12 5.32
N TRP A 66 -1.16 22.63 6.58
CA TRP A 66 -1.74 21.32 6.85
C TRP A 66 -3.19 21.18 6.40
N ARG A 67 -3.94 22.30 6.30
CA ARG A 67 -5.32 22.30 5.83
C ARG A 67 -5.48 21.88 4.36
N ASP A 68 -4.44 22.12 3.56
CA ASP A 68 -4.45 21.83 2.13
C ASP A 68 -3.66 20.57 1.78
N ALA A 69 -2.97 19.99 2.76
CA ALA A 69 -2.22 18.75 2.61
C ALA A 69 -3.13 17.53 2.62
N SER A 70 -2.60 16.38 2.18
CA SER A 70 -3.27 15.09 2.29
C SER A 70 -3.83 14.89 3.70
N ILE A 71 -5.01 14.30 3.79
CA ILE A 71 -5.63 13.93 5.07
C ILE A 71 -4.73 12.99 5.89
N ASP A 72 -3.87 12.22 5.24
CA ASP A 72 -2.91 11.28 5.88
C ASP A 72 -1.66 11.97 6.44
N SER A 73 -1.55 13.30 6.33
CA SER A 73 -0.34 14.05 6.75
C SER A 73 0.03 13.81 8.21
N HIS A 74 -0.96 13.61 9.08
CA HIS A 74 -0.75 13.28 10.50
C HIS A 74 -0.08 11.91 10.65
N ILE A 75 -0.57 10.90 9.93
CA ILE A 75 -0.02 9.54 9.94
C ILE A 75 1.43 9.57 9.45
N HIS A 76 1.69 10.21 8.30
CA HIS A 76 3.04 10.33 7.75
C HIS A 76 4.00 11.06 8.71
N SER A 77 3.56 12.17 9.30
CA SER A 77 4.34 12.91 10.30
C SER A 77 4.70 12.05 11.50
N GLN A 78 3.75 11.28 12.00
CA GLN A 78 3.96 10.42 13.16
C GLN A 78 4.92 9.26 12.83
N ILE A 79 4.80 8.65 11.66
CA ILE A 79 5.78 7.64 11.20
C ILE A 79 7.17 8.26 11.13
N TYR A 80 7.32 9.45 10.54
CA TYR A 80 8.63 10.13 10.46
C TYR A 80 9.23 10.47 11.82
N SER A 81 8.41 10.71 12.83
CA SER A 81 8.89 11.01 14.18
C SER A 81 9.43 9.78 14.92
N GLN A 82 8.91 8.59 14.61
CA GLN A 82 9.22 7.34 15.30
C GLN A 82 10.16 6.42 14.53
N VAL A 83 10.11 6.45 13.19
CA VAL A 83 10.87 5.55 12.32
C VAL A 83 11.98 6.33 11.61
N ALA A 84 13.22 6.18 12.12
CA ALA A 84 14.38 6.92 11.60
C ALA A 84 14.67 6.60 10.12
N ASP A 85 14.43 5.36 9.71
CA ASP A 85 14.70 4.83 8.38
C ASP A 85 13.64 5.19 7.34
N ALA A 86 12.48 5.68 7.75
CA ALA A 86 11.46 6.17 6.85
C ALA A 86 11.92 7.48 6.19
N LYS A 87 12.35 7.40 4.92
CA LYS A 87 12.62 8.57 4.08
C LYS A 87 11.47 8.86 3.13
N TYR A 88 10.83 7.81 2.62
CA TYR A 88 9.65 7.87 1.78
C TYR A 88 8.54 7.06 2.42
N ILE A 89 7.32 7.56 2.35
CA ILE A 89 6.11 6.85 2.82
C ILE A 89 5.08 6.91 1.71
N LEU A 90 4.43 5.78 1.45
CA LEU A 90 3.29 5.65 0.55
C LEU A 90 2.12 5.01 1.29
N TYR A 91 0.93 5.57 1.08
CA TYR A 91 -0.33 4.90 1.31
C TYR A 91 -0.98 4.62 -0.03
N VAL A 92 -1.27 3.36 -0.30
CA VAL A 92 -1.81 2.88 -1.57
C VAL A 92 -2.98 1.92 -1.35
N LEU A 93 -3.80 1.73 -2.39
CA LEU A 93 -4.97 0.86 -2.37
C LEU A 93 -4.85 -0.24 -3.44
N PRO A 94 -3.86 -1.13 -3.33
CA PRO A 94 -3.59 -2.15 -4.34
C PRO A 94 -4.74 -3.18 -4.38
N PRO A 95 -5.47 -3.31 -5.51
CA PRO A 95 -6.78 -3.98 -5.53
C PRO A 95 -6.72 -5.47 -5.23
N TYR A 96 -5.68 -6.18 -5.65
CA TYR A 96 -5.55 -7.61 -5.35
C TYR A 96 -5.13 -7.86 -3.90
N THR A 97 -4.24 -7.03 -3.36
CA THR A 97 -3.85 -7.08 -1.94
C THR A 97 -5.05 -6.74 -1.04
N MET A 98 -5.79 -5.70 -1.39
CA MET A 98 -7.02 -5.33 -0.70
C MET A 98 -8.04 -6.47 -0.73
N SER A 99 -8.31 -7.02 -1.91
CA SER A 99 -9.26 -8.14 -2.06
C SER A 99 -8.83 -9.37 -1.25
N TYR A 100 -7.55 -9.72 -1.30
CA TYR A 100 -7.00 -10.85 -0.55
C TYR A 100 -7.13 -10.64 0.97
N SER A 101 -6.88 -9.41 1.44
CA SER A 101 -6.93 -9.06 2.86
C SER A 101 -8.31 -9.22 3.50
N MET A 102 -9.38 -9.19 2.69
CA MET A 102 -10.75 -9.34 3.22
C MET A 102 -11.05 -10.74 3.76
N LEU A 103 -10.35 -11.77 3.27
CA LEU A 103 -10.67 -13.18 3.55
C LEU A 103 -9.53 -13.94 4.26
N HIS A 104 -8.37 -13.32 4.41
CA HIS A 104 -7.16 -13.97 4.95
C HIS A 104 -6.58 -13.18 6.12
N GLU A 105 -5.81 -13.86 6.98
CA GLU A 105 -5.10 -13.24 8.12
C GLU A 105 -3.65 -12.93 7.78
N THR A 106 -3.08 -13.64 6.80
CA THR A 106 -1.70 -13.50 6.36
C THR A 106 -1.59 -13.58 4.85
N ILE A 107 -0.55 -12.99 4.28
CA ILE A 107 -0.15 -13.16 2.89
C ILE A 107 1.12 -13.99 2.88
N GLU A 108 1.03 -15.22 2.38
CA GLU A 108 2.15 -16.10 2.13
C GLU A 108 2.39 -16.17 0.61
N PRO A 109 3.37 -15.42 0.06
CA PRO A 109 3.61 -15.41 -1.37
C PRO A 109 3.96 -16.79 -1.91
N ALA A 110 3.32 -17.20 -3.00
CA ALA A 110 3.61 -18.46 -3.69
C ALA A 110 4.56 -18.30 -4.88
N ASP A 111 4.76 -17.08 -5.33
CA ASP A 111 5.65 -16.74 -6.44
C ASP A 111 7.08 -16.46 -5.97
N TYR A 112 8.03 -16.61 -6.91
CA TYR A 112 9.47 -16.48 -6.61
C TYR A 112 9.83 -15.10 -6.02
N PHE A 113 9.36 -14.01 -6.63
CA PHE A 113 9.74 -12.66 -6.20
C PHE A 113 9.10 -12.30 -4.85
N GLY A 114 7.86 -12.74 -4.64
CA GLY A 114 7.18 -12.58 -3.35
C GLY A 114 7.94 -13.29 -2.24
N GLN A 115 8.29 -14.56 -2.42
CA GLN A 115 9.04 -15.35 -1.42
C GLN A 115 10.44 -14.78 -1.13
N GLN A 116 11.09 -14.14 -2.10
CA GLN A 116 12.40 -13.51 -1.86
C GLN A 116 12.29 -12.22 -1.04
N MET A 117 11.14 -11.55 -1.09
CA MET A 117 10.94 -10.26 -0.44
C MET A 117 10.18 -10.37 0.87
N PHE A 118 9.19 -11.25 0.93
CA PHE A 118 8.28 -11.42 2.06
C PHE A 118 8.15 -12.91 2.40
N PRO A 119 8.68 -13.37 3.53
CA PRO A 119 8.40 -14.74 3.98
C PRO A 119 6.91 -14.90 4.30
N GLU A 120 6.35 -13.96 5.01
CA GLU A 120 4.96 -13.85 5.41
C GLU A 120 4.66 -12.39 5.74
N VAL A 121 3.46 -11.91 5.42
CA VAL A 121 2.99 -10.58 5.79
C VAL A 121 1.68 -10.73 6.57
N GLU A 122 1.67 -10.34 7.83
CA GLU A 122 0.47 -10.28 8.64
C GLU A 122 -0.48 -9.19 8.14
N ILE A 123 -1.77 -9.50 8.07
CA ILE A 123 -2.82 -8.56 7.71
C ILE A 123 -3.37 -7.95 9.00
N TYR A 124 -3.13 -6.67 9.17
CA TYR A 124 -3.62 -5.93 10.32
C TYR A 124 -5.13 -5.76 10.28
N ASP A 125 -5.82 -6.16 11.35
CA ASP A 125 -7.26 -5.98 11.49
C ASP A 125 -7.57 -4.66 12.21
N PRO A 126 -8.15 -3.66 11.53
CA PRO A 126 -8.47 -2.36 12.13
C PRO A 126 -9.68 -2.43 13.10
N LYS A 127 -10.32 -3.58 13.25
CA LYS A 127 -11.54 -3.83 14.05
C LYS A 127 -12.75 -3.08 13.49
N SER A 128 -13.15 -1.95 14.13
CA SER A 128 -14.21 -1.09 13.62
C SER A 128 -13.64 -0.06 12.63
N TYR A 129 -14.33 0.14 11.52
CA TYR A 129 -14.02 1.24 10.61
C TYR A 129 -14.60 2.59 11.08
N ASP A 130 -15.58 2.57 11.97
CA ASP A 130 -16.29 3.80 12.42
C ASP A 130 -15.35 4.79 13.12
N ASP A 131 -14.36 4.29 13.84
CA ASP A 131 -13.37 5.06 14.58
C ASP A 131 -11.93 4.86 14.07
N TRP A 132 -11.76 4.10 13.00
CA TRP A 132 -10.43 3.75 12.51
C TRP A 132 -9.58 4.98 12.19
N TYR A 133 -10.17 5.95 11.51
CA TYR A 133 -9.42 7.13 11.09
C TYR A 133 -8.88 7.94 12.29
N ASP A 134 -9.61 7.99 13.39
CA ASP A 134 -9.18 8.65 14.62
C ASP A 134 -8.02 7.92 15.32
N ARG A 135 -7.91 6.61 15.12
CA ARG A 135 -6.87 5.75 15.71
C ARG A 135 -5.68 5.49 14.78
N ALA A 136 -5.86 5.64 13.49
CA ALA A 136 -4.91 5.23 12.46
C ALA A 136 -3.52 5.86 12.64
N GLU A 137 -3.44 7.14 13.01
CA GLU A 137 -2.18 7.82 13.26
C GLU A 137 -1.32 7.10 14.31
N VAL A 138 -1.94 6.71 15.41
CA VAL A 138 -1.26 6.06 16.54
C VAL A 138 -0.97 4.59 16.23
N GLU A 139 -1.93 3.88 15.65
CA GLU A 139 -1.82 2.45 15.41
C GLU A 139 -0.83 2.12 14.29
N ILE A 140 -0.86 2.87 13.18
CA ILE A 140 0.07 2.66 12.07
C ILE A 140 1.51 3.01 12.47
N SER A 141 1.71 4.14 13.14
CA SER A 141 3.06 4.54 13.58
C SER A 141 3.63 3.58 14.61
N ARG A 142 2.80 3.11 15.55
CA ARG A 142 3.18 2.09 16.53
C ARG A 142 3.55 0.77 15.87
N TYR A 143 2.76 0.31 14.90
CA TYR A 143 3.04 -0.91 14.15
C TYR A 143 4.46 -0.89 13.56
N PHE A 144 4.82 0.16 12.83
CA PHE A 144 6.15 0.30 12.25
C PHE A 144 7.26 0.40 13.30
N TYR A 145 6.99 1.05 14.41
CA TYR A 145 7.97 1.18 15.49
C TYR A 145 8.22 -0.14 16.25
N GLU A 146 7.16 -0.92 16.52
CA GLU A 146 7.23 -2.15 17.31
C GLU A 146 7.68 -3.37 16.49
N THR A 147 7.32 -3.44 15.21
CA THR A 147 7.60 -4.62 14.37
C THR A 147 8.89 -4.55 13.58
N ASP A 148 9.47 -3.35 13.42
CA ASP A 148 10.61 -3.09 12.51
C ASP A 148 10.33 -3.52 11.05
N LEU A 149 9.05 -3.69 10.70
CA LEU A 149 8.61 -3.96 9.35
C LEU A 149 8.45 -2.64 8.58
N ASN A 150 8.55 -2.71 7.27
CA ASN A 150 8.43 -1.53 6.38
C ASN A 150 7.19 -1.55 5.50
N ILE A 151 6.28 -2.50 5.73
CA ILE A 151 4.98 -2.63 5.08
C ILE A 151 3.91 -3.03 6.11
N MET A 152 2.74 -2.43 6.02
CA MET A 152 1.56 -2.75 6.82
C MET A 152 0.36 -2.88 5.89
N VAL A 153 -0.15 -4.09 5.74
CA VAL A 153 -1.39 -4.37 5.02
C VAL A 153 -2.55 -4.28 6.00
N ILE A 154 -3.47 -3.35 5.77
CA ILE A 154 -4.62 -3.11 6.67
C ILE A 154 -5.87 -3.63 5.97
N ARG A 155 -6.53 -4.60 6.59
CA ARG A 155 -7.72 -5.26 6.07
C ARG A 155 -8.75 -4.24 5.55
N GLY A 156 -9.07 -4.33 4.26
CA GLY A 156 -10.10 -3.52 3.62
C GLY A 156 -9.85 -2.00 3.60
N TYR A 157 -8.68 -1.54 4.08
CA TYR A 157 -8.35 -0.12 4.13
C TYR A 157 -7.27 0.27 3.12
N GLY A 158 -6.17 -0.47 3.06
CA GLY A 158 -5.07 -0.21 2.15
C GLY A 158 -3.72 -0.71 2.68
N VAL A 159 -2.66 -0.19 2.09
CA VAL A 159 -1.29 -0.54 2.44
C VAL A 159 -0.49 0.72 2.74
N TYR A 160 0.06 0.81 3.93
CA TYR A 160 1.12 1.77 4.26
C TYR A 160 2.47 1.10 4.11
N ALA A 161 3.41 1.81 3.53
CA ALA A 161 4.77 1.32 3.43
C ALA A 161 5.77 2.48 3.47
N HIS A 162 6.98 2.20 3.97
CA HIS A 162 8.08 3.16 4.00
C HIS A 162 9.39 2.53 3.55
N ALA A 163 10.32 3.34 3.07
CA ALA A 163 11.67 2.91 2.74
C ALA A 163 12.64 4.09 2.75
N ARG A 164 13.95 3.78 2.69
CA ARG A 164 15.02 4.77 2.46
C ARG A 164 15.14 5.17 0.98
N ASP A 165 14.71 4.31 0.09
CA ASP A 165 14.76 4.51 -1.36
C ASP A 165 13.35 4.38 -1.96
N LEU A 166 12.99 5.31 -2.86
CA LEU A 166 11.66 5.38 -3.46
C LEU A 166 11.40 4.23 -4.45
N ASN A 167 12.43 3.77 -5.16
CA ASN A 167 12.27 2.66 -6.11
C ASN A 167 12.13 1.33 -5.37
N GLU A 168 12.86 1.15 -4.26
CA GLU A 168 12.67 -0.01 -3.37
C GLU A 168 11.25 -0.05 -2.82
N LEU A 169 10.72 1.10 -2.39
CA LEU A 169 9.35 1.22 -1.90
C LEU A 169 8.33 0.85 -2.98
N ALA A 170 8.48 1.39 -4.19
CA ALA A 170 7.61 1.08 -5.31
C ALA A 170 7.70 -0.40 -5.72
N LYS A 171 8.90 -0.99 -5.71
CA LYS A 171 9.13 -2.40 -5.99
C LYS A 171 8.44 -3.29 -4.96
N MET A 172 8.56 -2.97 -3.68
CA MET A 172 7.93 -3.71 -2.59
C MET A 172 6.41 -3.76 -2.76
N LEU A 173 5.78 -2.62 -3.04
CA LEU A 173 4.34 -2.52 -3.29
C LEU A 173 3.92 -3.30 -4.55
N ALA A 174 4.71 -3.22 -5.61
CA ALA A 174 4.43 -3.97 -6.84
C ALA A 174 4.53 -5.48 -6.66
N VAL A 175 5.49 -5.95 -5.85
CA VAL A 175 5.68 -7.38 -5.57
C VAL A 175 4.52 -7.93 -4.75
N ILE A 176 4.13 -7.27 -3.65
CA ILE A 176 3.03 -7.77 -2.80
C ILE A 176 1.71 -7.80 -3.56
N GLU A 177 1.43 -6.78 -4.37
CA GLU A 177 0.24 -6.73 -5.21
C GLU A 177 0.22 -7.87 -6.24
N ASN A 178 1.35 -8.13 -6.91
CA ASN A 178 1.44 -9.23 -7.86
C ASN A 178 1.32 -10.61 -7.19
N SER A 179 1.90 -10.79 -6.01
CA SER A 179 1.77 -12.02 -5.23
C SER A 179 0.32 -12.29 -4.84
N CYS A 180 -0.40 -11.29 -4.33
CA CYS A 180 -1.83 -11.41 -4.04
C CYS A 180 -2.66 -11.70 -5.29
N ARG A 181 -2.33 -11.07 -6.42
CA ARG A 181 -2.96 -11.38 -7.72
C ARG A 181 -2.79 -12.85 -8.11
N ILE A 182 -1.58 -13.38 -8.00
CA ILE A 182 -1.28 -14.78 -8.30
C ILE A 182 -2.06 -15.71 -7.37
N LEU A 183 -2.07 -15.43 -6.07
CA LEU A 183 -2.81 -16.22 -5.08
C LEU A 183 -4.31 -16.26 -5.40
N LEU A 184 -4.95 -15.11 -5.66
CA LEU A 184 -6.37 -15.04 -5.99
C LEU A 184 -6.71 -15.76 -7.30
N LEU A 185 -5.94 -15.55 -8.36
CA LEU A 185 -6.15 -16.21 -9.65
C LEU A 185 -5.94 -17.73 -9.56
N SER A 186 -4.99 -18.18 -8.76
CA SER A 186 -4.75 -19.62 -8.52
C SER A 186 -5.91 -20.28 -7.76
N GLN A 187 -6.57 -19.56 -6.85
CA GLN A 187 -7.76 -20.05 -6.15
C GLN A 187 -8.96 -20.18 -7.10
N LEU A 188 -9.15 -19.22 -8.00
CA LEU A 188 -10.22 -19.27 -9.01
C LEU A 188 -10.09 -20.49 -9.91
N ASN A 189 -8.88 -20.85 -10.34
CA ASN A 189 -8.65 -22.02 -11.17
C ASN A 189 -8.99 -23.34 -10.47
N LYS A 190 -8.87 -23.42 -9.15
CA LYS A 190 -9.28 -24.59 -8.36
C LYS A 190 -10.80 -24.74 -8.28
N VAL A 191 -11.54 -23.62 -8.32
CA VAL A 191 -13.01 -23.61 -8.25
C VAL A 191 -13.64 -23.92 -9.62
N THR A 192 -12.96 -23.59 -10.70
CA THR A 192 -13.49 -23.72 -12.07
C THR A 192 -13.19 -25.06 -12.75
N GLU A 193 -12.46 -26.01 -12.12
CA GLU A 193 -12.46 -27.39 -12.63
C GLU A 193 -13.85 -27.99 -12.42
N PRO A 194 -14.69 -28.09 -13.47
CA PRO A 194 -15.92 -28.86 -13.36
C PRO A 194 -15.48 -30.30 -13.03
N LYS A 195 -15.99 -30.86 -11.95
CA LYS A 195 -15.96 -32.31 -11.78
C LYS A 195 -16.78 -32.87 -12.93
N LEU A 196 -16.11 -33.15 -14.06
CA LEU A 196 -16.73 -33.93 -15.13
C LEU A 196 -17.12 -35.25 -14.49
N PRO A 197 -18.43 -35.62 -14.54
CA PRO A 197 -18.84 -36.91 -14.04
C PRO A 197 -18.01 -37.99 -14.76
N ARG A 198 -17.52 -38.94 -14.00
CA ARG A 198 -16.77 -40.06 -14.58
C ARG A 198 -17.70 -40.82 -15.56
N ALA A 199 -17.13 -41.38 -16.64
CA ALA A 199 -17.88 -42.11 -17.62
C ALA A 199 -18.80 -43.19 -17.00
N GLU A 200 -18.36 -43.78 -15.88
CA GLU A 200 -19.15 -44.72 -15.06
C GLU A 200 -20.42 -44.10 -14.46
N GLU A 201 -20.38 -42.83 -14.06
CA GLU A 201 -21.53 -42.10 -13.50
C GLU A 201 -22.53 -41.68 -14.61
N LEU A 202 -22.07 -41.62 -15.83
CA LEU A 202 -22.89 -41.34 -17.03
C LEU A 202 -23.46 -42.61 -17.66
N GLY A 203 -23.19 -43.79 -17.09
CA GLY A 203 -23.72 -45.07 -17.64
C GLY A 203 -23.12 -45.45 -19.01
N LEU A 204 -22.04 -44.82 -19.41
CA LEU A 204 -21.33 -45.13 -20.68
C LEU A 204 -20.47 -46.38 -20.47
N LYS A 205 -20.92 -47.49 -21.01
CA LYS A 205 -20.11 -48.68 -21.15
C LYS A 205 -19.30 -48.57 -22.43
N TYR A 206 -18.00 -48.68 -22.29
CA TYR A 206 -17.12 -48.89 -23.46
C TYR A 206 -17.21 -50.40 -23.82
N ASP A 207 -17.73 -50.72 -24.98
CA ASP A 207 -17.63 -52.03 -25.62
C ASP A 207 -16.21 -52.23 -26.19
#